data_d565e8a2b168cd741ac942efd477afa6
#
_entry.id   d565e8a2b168cd741ac942efd477afa6
#
_cell.length_a   1.000
_cell.length_b   1.000
_cell.length_c   1.000
_cell.angle_alpha   90.00
_cell.angle_beta   90.00
_cell.angle_gamma   90.00
#
_symmetry.space_group_name_H-M   'P 1'
#
loop_
_entity.id
_entity.type
_entity.pdbx_description
1 polymer ?
#
loop_
_entity_poly.entity_id
_entity_poly.type
_entity_poly.pdbx_seq_one_letter_code
_entity_poly.pdbx_strand_id
1 'polypeptide(L)'
;MAQVTATAERIVPAPVDKVLGAVADYAQTRPRILTEQYSDYAVLSGGQGEGTSATWKLAATSKRTRHVKADITQPTPDTVVESDENSSMVTTWRVTPAGEGASTVSITTTWNGAGGIGGFFERTFAPKGLARIHSGVLDKLESVVRG
;
A
#
# COMPACT_ATOMS: atom_id res chain seq x y z
N MET A 1 9.07 -12.21 18.63
CA MET A 1 9.73 -11.38 17.64
C MET A 1 9.01 -10.08 17.48
N ALA A 2 9.76 -9.01 17.37
CA ALA A 2 9.17 -7.69 17.28
C ALA A 2 8.54 -7.49 15.90
N GLN A 3 7.34 -6.95 15.89
CA GLN A 3 6.71 -6.51 14.66
C GLN A 3 7.12 -5.08 14.37
N VAL A 4 7.50 -4.81 13.14
CA VAL A 4 7.88 -3.48 12.68
C VAL A 4 6.69 -2.88 11.93
N THR A 5 6.42 -1.59 12.15
CA THR A 5 5.28 -0.90 11.55
C THR A 5 5.73 0.38 10.88
N ALA A 6 5.26 0.60 9.66
CA ALA A 6 5.42 1.86 8.95
C ALA A 6 4.02 2.35 8.55
N THR A 7 3.73 3.62 8.81
CA THR A 7 2.41 4.17 8.53
C THR A 7 2.51 5.57 7.95
N ALA A 8 1.54 5.90 7.09
CA ALA A 8 1.34 7.26 6.59
C ALA A 8 -0.15 7.50 6.51
N GLU A 9 -0.55 8.77 6.67
CA GLU A 9 -1.96 9.14 6.71
C GLU A 9 -2.12 10.50 6.06
N ARG A 10 -3.26 10.69 5.39
CA ARG A 10 -3.56 11.97 4.75
C ARG A 10 -5.06 12.17 4.65
N ILE A 11 -5.49 13.41 4.83
CA ILE A 11 -6.87 13.80 4.54
C ILE A 11 -6.89 14.27 3.09
N VAL A 12 -7.78 13.67 2.28
CA VAL A 12 -7.93 14.02 0.88
C VAL A 12 -9.31 14.62 0.63
N PRO A 13 -9.42 15.63 -0.27
CA PRO A 13 -10.67 16.35 -0.51
C PRO A 13 -11.57 15.59 -1.52
N ALA A 14 -11.99 14.40 -1.14
CA ALA A 14 -12.90 13.59 -1.94
C ALA A 14 -13.70 12.67 -1.01
N PRO A 15 -14.93 12.31 -1.37
CA PRO A 15 -15.77 11.45 -0.52
C PRO A 15 -15.24 10.01 -0.45
N VAL A 16 -15.63 9.31 0.60
CA VAL A 16 -15.12 7.97 0.89
C VAL A 16 -15.31 7.01 -0.29
N ASP A 17 -16.47 6.98 -0.90
CA ASP A 17 -16.75 6.03 -2.01
C ASP A 17 -15.78 6.25 -3.17
N LYS A 18 -15.48 7.50 -3.51
CA LYS A 18 -14.58 7.81 -4.60
C LYS A 18 -13.15 7.38 -4.28
N VAL A 19 -12.71 7.70 -3.06
CA VAL A 19 -11.37 7.37 -2.60
C VAL A 19 -11.18 5.86 -2.47
N LEU A 20 -12.16 5.19 -1.87
CA LEU A 20 -12.11 3.75 -1.68
C LEU A 20 -12.12 3.01 -3.03
N GLY A 21 -12.94 3.48 -3.96
CA GLY A 21 -12.95 2.93 -5.31
C GLY A 21 -11.59 3.04 -5.99
N ALA A 22 -10.91 4.16 -5.79
CA ALA A 22 -9.56 4.37 -6.33
C ALA A 22 -8.54 3.46 -5.65
N VAL A 23 -8.60 3.34 -4.32
CA VAL A 23 -7.67 2.47 -3.56
C VAL A 23 -7.82 1.01 -3.98
N ALA A 24 -9.04 0.56 -4.19
CA ALA A 24 -9.34 -0.84 -4.55
C ALA A 24 -9.14 -1.12 -6.04
N ASP A 25 -8.90 -0.11 -6.86
CA ASP A 25 -8.73 -0.28 -8.31
C ASP A 25 -7.28 -0.59 -8.64
N TYR A 26 -6.94 -1.86 -8.67
CA TYR A 26 -5.59 -2.33 -8.97
C TYR A 26 -5.28 -2.34 -10.46
N ALA A 27 -6.32 -2.35 -11.31
CA ALA A 27 -6.16 -2.46 -12.75
C ALA A 27 -5.75 -1.12 -13.39
N GLN A 28 -6.33 -0.02 -12.95
CA GLN A 28 -6.13 1.27 -13.60
C GLN A 28 -5.56 2.35 -12.67
N THR A 29 -6.10 2.48 -11.48
CA THR A 29 -5.67 3.54 -10.56
C THR A 29 -4.32 3.24 -9.93
N ARG A 30 -4.10 2.01 -9.46
CA ARG A 30 -2.88 1.68 -8.74
C ARG A 30 -1.62 2.02 -9.54
N PRO A 31 -1.49 1.70 -10.84
CA PRO A 31 -0.28 2.08 -11.59
C PRO A 31 -0.04 3.58 -11.63
N ARG A 32 -1.10 4.39 -11.50
CA ARG A 32 -1.01 5.85 -11.59
C ARG A 32 -0.57 6.50 -10.29
N ILE A 33 -0.64 5.79 -9.17
CA ILE A 33 -0.30 6.34 -7.85
C ILE A 33 1.01 5.77 -7.28
N LEU A 34 1.65 4.87 -8.00
CA LEU A 34 2.93 4.31 -7.55
C LEU A 34 4.06 5.31 -7.79
N THR A 35 4.97 5.40 -6.82
CA THR A 35 6.13 6.28 -6.91
C THR A 35 7.26 5.58 -7.67
N GLU A 36 8.36 6.29 -7.88
CA GLU A 36 9.51 5.78 -8.65
C GLU A 36 10.16 4.57 -8.01
N GLN A 37 9.91 4.32 -6.72
CA GLN A 37 10.45 3.14 -6.04
C GLN A 37 9.80 1.84 -6.51
N TYR A 38 8.63 1.93 -7.14
CA TYR A 38 7.90 0.74 -7.65
C TYR A 38 8.20 0.51 -9.12
N SER A 39 8.30 -0.76 -9.50
CA SER A 39 8.50 -1.15 -10.90
C SER A 39 7.88 -2.51 -11.19
N ASP A 40 7.75 -2.84 -12.46
CA ASP A 40 7.24 -4.14 -12.93
C ASP A 40 5.89 -4.51 -12.32
N TYR A 41 4.99 -3.54 -12.26
CA TYR A 41 3.64 -3.73 -11.71
C TYR A 41 2.79 -4.51 -12.70
N ALA A 42 2.11 -5.56 -12.21
CA ALA A 42 1.19 -6.34 -13.03
C ALA A 42 0.07 -6.92 -12.18
N VAL A 43 -1.15 -6.92 -12.71
CA VAL A 43 -2.27 -7.61 -12.10
C VAL A 43 -2.32 -9.02 -12.67
N LEU A 44 -2.31 -10.02 -11.79
CA LEU A 44 -2.31 -11.43 -12.18
C LEU A 44 -3.74 -11.97 -12.30
N SER A 45 -4.64 -11.51 -11.44
CA SER A 45 -6.05 -11.89 -11.47
C SER A 45 -6.88 -10.84 -10.76
N GLY A 46 -8.17 -10.77 -11.06
CA GLY A 46 -9.05 -9.78 -10.50
C GLY A 46 -8.77 -8.40 -11.09
N GLY A 47 -8.58 -7.43 -10.24
CA GLY A 47 -8.28 -6.05 -10.63
C GLY A 47 -9.03 -5.03 -9.79
N GLN A 48 -10.05 -5.45 -9.06
CA GLN A 48 -10.86 -4.58 -8.23
C GLN A 48 -11.14 -5.26 -6.89
N GLY A 49 -10.56 -4.75 -5.81
CA GLY A 49 -10.83 -5.19 -4.45
C GLY A 49 -10.55 -6.66 -4.16
N GLU A 50 -11.42 -7.25 -3.37
CA GLU A 50 -11.33 -8.65 -2.92
C GLU A 50 -11.09 -9.61 -4.09
N GLY A 51 -10.11 -10.51 -3.92
CA GLY A 51 -9.81 -11.52 -4.93
C GLY A 51 -8.77 -11.09 -5.96
N THR A 52 -8.28 -9.85 -5.88
CA THR A 52 -7.20 -9.39 -6.76
C THR A 52 -5.88 -10.00 -6.33
N SER A 53 -5.06 -10.37 -7.31
CA SER A 53 -3.67 -10.75 -7.08
C SER A 53 -2.80 -9.88 -7.99
N ALA A 54 -1.78 -9.26 -7.42
CA ALA A 54 -0.90 -8.35 -8.16
C ALA A 54 0.54 -8.53 -7.71
N THR A 55 1.46 -8.18 -8.59
CA THR A 55 2.88 -8.29 -8.30
C THR A 55 3.59 -6.99 -8.66
N TRP A 56 4.64 -6.68 -7.94
CA TRP A 56 5.48 -5.51 -8.22
C TRP A 56 6.84 -5.68 -7.57
N LYS A 57 7.76 -4.81 -7.97
CA LYS A 57 9.05 -4.67 -7.30
C LYS A 57 9.05 -3.36 -6.54
N LEU A 58 9.61 -3.39 -5.35
CA LEU A 58 9.72 -2.20 -4.51
C LEU A 58 11.19 -2.02 -4.13
N ALA A 59 11.77 -0.92 -4.62
CA ALA A 59 13.15 -0.57 -4.31
C ALA A 59 13.23 0.13 -2.96
N ALA A 60 13.62 -0.62 -1.95
CA ALA A 60 13.74 -0.09 -0.58
C ALA A 60 14.94 0.86 -0.46
N THR A 61 16.03 0.52 -1.16
CA THR A 61 17.24 1.33 -1.24
C THR A 61 17.75 1.23 -2.68
N SER A 62 18.79 2.00 -3.01
CA SER A 62 19.41 1.94 -4.34
C SER A 62 20.00 0.56 -4.65
N LYS A 63 20.23 -0.28 -3.64
CA LYS A 63 20.89 -1.58 -3.80
C LYS A 63 19.97 -2.76 -3.59
N ARG A 64 18.75 -2.55 -3.11
CA ARG A 64 17.86 -3.64 -2.71
C ARG A 64 16.47 -3.45 -3.26
N THR A 65 15.97 -4.48 -3.93
CA THR A 65 14.62 -4.50 -4.48
C THR A 65 13.88 -5.72 -3.95
N ARG A 66 12.67 -5.48 -3.43
CA ARG A 66 11.79 -6.55 -2.95
C ARG A 66 10.80 -6.93 -4.03
N HIS A 67 10.63 -8.22 -4.25
CA HIS A 67 9.56 -8.73 -5.10
C HIS A 67 8.35 -8.99 -4.22
N VAL A 68 7.24 -8.31 -4.51
CA VAL A 68 5.99 -8.46 -3.78
C VAL A 68 4.99 -9.17 -4.67
N LYS A 69 4.33 -10.18 -4.12
CA LYS A 69 3.18 -10.81 -4.75
C LYS A 69 2.04 -10.74 -3.75
N ALA A 70 1.13 -9.82 -3.96
CA ALA A 70 0.11 -9.50 -3.00
C ALA A 70 -1.21 -10.16 -3.34
N ASP A 71 -1.81 -10.79 -2.32
CA ASP A 71 -3.20 -11.21 -2.36
C ASP A 71 -4.02 -10.13 -1.67
N ILE A 72 -5.04 -9.65 -2.37
CA ILE A 72 -5.85 -8.53 -1.90
C ILE A 72 -7.15 -9.06 -1.31
N THR A 73 -7.43 -8.67 -0.07
CA THR A 73 -8.69 -8.94 0.58
C THR A 73 -9.33 -7.61 1.02
N GLN A 74 -10.62 -7.63 1.20
CA GLN A 74 -11.38 -6.46 1.66
C GLN A 74 -12.29 -6.92 2.81
N PRO A 75 -11.70 -7.11 4.01
CA PRO A 75 -12.43 -7.70 5.14
C PRO A 75 -13.59 -6.85 5.63
N THR A 76 -13.54 -5.54 5.38
CA THR A 76 -14.64 -4.62 5.64
C THR A 76 -14.75 -3.65 4.45
N PRO A 77 -15.89 -2.96 4.27
CA PRO A 77 -16.03 -2.05 3.13
C PRO A 77 -14.98 -0.94 3.07
N ASP A 78 -14.42 -0.52 4.20
CA ASP A 78 -13.49 0.61 4.27
C ASP A 78 -12.01 0.18 4.32
N THR A 79 -11.72 -1.13 4.25
CA THR A 79 -10.36 -1.65 4.47
C THR A 79 -9.93 -2.59 3.35
N VAL A 80 -8.79 -2.30 2.75
CA VAL A 80 -8.17 -3.15 1.73
C VAL A 80 -6.84 -3.65 2.28
N VAL A 81 -6.61 -4.96 2.24
CA VAL A 81 -5.41 -5.59 2.80
C VAL A 81 -4.63 -6.26 1.69
N GLU A 82 -3.33 -6.00 1.66
CA GLU A 82 -2.37 -6.59 0.72
C GLU A 82 -1.43 -7.49 1.49
N SER A 83 -1.57 -8.80 1.31
CA SER A 83 -0.72 -9.79 2.00
C SER A 83 0.32 -10.31 1.03
N ASP A 84 1.60 -10.09 1.35
CA ASP A 84 2.69 -10.55 0.49
C ASP A 84 2.92 -12.05 0.69
N GLU A 85 2.85 -12.81 -0.41
CA GLU A 85 3.12 -14.25 -0.36
C GLU A 85 4.60 -14.56 -0.16
N ASN A 86 5.47 -13.60 -0.43
CA ASN A 86 6.93 -13.81 -0.39
C ASN A 86 7.56 -13.47 0.95
N SER A 87 6.79 -12.89 1.88
CA SER A 87 7.32 -12.47 3.18
C SER A 87 6.19 -12.32 4.20
N SER A 88 6.52 -11.84 5.40
CA SER A 88 5.54 -11.53 6.44
C SER A 88 4.87 -10.18 6.27
N MET A 89 5.18 -9.46 5.19
CA MET A 89 4.69 -8.10 4.99
C MET A 89 3.20 -8.07 4.69
N VAL A 90 2.48 -7.22 5.43
CA VAL A 90 1.06 -6.96 5.20
C VAL A 90 0.87 -5.44 5.16
N THR A 91 0.22 -4.97 4.11
CA THR A 91 -0.11 -3.54 3.97
C THR A 91 -1.63 -3.38 4.02
N THR A 92 -2.08 -2.50 4.91
CA THR A 92 -3.50 -2.22 5.10
C THR A 92 -3.79 -0.79 4.69
N TRP A 93 -4.75 -0.62 3.79
CA TRP A 93 -5.30 0.67 3.40
C TRP A 93 -6.64 0.83 4.08
N ARG A 94 -6.86 1.99 4.69
CA ARG A 94 -8.15 2.28 5.33
C ARG A 94 -8.61 3.67 4.92
N VAL A 95 -9.90 3.77 4.57
CA VAL A 95 -10.51 5.03 4.13
C VAL A 95 -11.71 5.29 5.02
N THR A 96 -11.69 6.42 5.73
CA THR A 96 -12.77 6.79 6.64
C THR A 96 -13.20 8.24 6.38
N PRO A 97 -14.45 8.62 6.74
CA PRO A 97 -14.88 10.01 6.56
C PRO A 97 -14.04 10.98 7.40
N ALA A 98 -13.74 12.14 6.83
CA ALA A 98 -13.01 13.21 7.51
C ALA A 98 -13.76 14.53 7.37
N GLY A 99 -15.07 14.49 7.57
CA GLY A 99 -15.94 15.62 7.35
C GLY A 99 -16.65 15.52 6.01
N GLU A 100 -17.42 16.52 5.67
CA GLU A 100 -18.20 16.53 4.45
C GLU A 100 -17.29 16.61 3.22
N GLY A 101 -17.43 15.66 2.33
CA GLY A 101 -16.67 15.66 1.08
C GLY A 101 -15.18 15.36 1.23
N ALA A 102 -14.75 14.88 2.38
CA ALA A 102 -13.33 14.56 2.61
C ALA A 102 -13.17 13.19 3.26
N SER A 103 -11.99 12.60 3.09
CA SER A 103 -11.68 11.27 3.62
C SER A 103 -10.29 11.25 4.23
N THR A 104 -10.14 10.47 5.29
CA THR A 104 -8.83 10.13 5.83
C THR A 104 -8.39 8.81 5.22
N VAL A 105 -7.22 8.80 4.60
CA VAL A 105 -6.63 7.59 4.03
C VAL A 105 -5.38 7.25 4.82
N SER A 106 -5.30 6.02 5.30
CA SER A 106 -4.09 5.54 5.97
C SER A 106 -3.53 4.33 5.23
N ILE A 107 -2.21 4.23 5.19
CA ILE A 107 -1.48 3.05 4.71
C ILE A 107 -0.60 2.59 5.85
N THR A 108 -0.77 1.36 6.29
CA THR A 108 0.04 0.78 7.36
C THR A 108 0.64 -0.52 6.87
N THR A 109 1.95 -0.64 6.94
CA THR A 109 2.66 -1.88 6.59
C THR A 109 3.30 -2.44 7.84
N THR A 110 3.10 -3.72 8.07
CA THR A 110 3.74 -4.43 9.17
C THR A 110 4.54 -5.61 8.64
N TRP A 111 5.61 -5.95 9.33
CA TRP A 111 6.42 -7.12 9.01
C TRP A 111 7.16 -7.57 10.27
N ASN A 112 7.64 -8.83 10.25
CA ASN A 112 8.41 -9.34 11.38
C ASN A 112 9.85 -8.86 11.26
N GLY A 113 10.33 -8.16 12.26
CA GLY A 113 11.60 -7.44 12.20
C GLY A 113 12.82 -8.19 12.68
N ALA A 114 12.67 -9.36 13.31
CA ALA A 114 13.78 -10.04 13.94
C ALA A 114 14.00 -11.43 13.38
N GLY A 115 15.25 -11.76 13.07
CA GLY A 115 15.68 -13.09 12.65
C GLY A 115 15.27 -13.46 11.25
N GLY A 116 16.03 -14.34 10.60
CA GLY A 116 15.71 -14.90 9.30
C GLY A 116 15.33 -13.86 8.26
N ILE A 117 14.27 -14.14 7.55
CA ILE A 117 13.76 -13.25 6.50
C ILE A 117 13.31 -11.91 7.09
N GLY A 118 12.72 -11.93 8.29
CA GLY A 118 12.30 -10.73 8.98
C GLY A 118 13.46 -9.79 9.26
N GLY A 119 14.57 -10.33 9.73
CA GLY A 119 15.77 -9.53 9.98
C GLY A 119 16.32 -8.91 8.70
N PHE A 120 16.28 -9.65 7.62
CA PHE A 120 16.67 -9.12 6.31
C PHE A 120 15.78 -7.94 5.92
N PHE A 121 14.48 -8.09 6.10
CA PHE A 121 13.51 -7.06 5.77
C PHE A 121 13.75 -5.80 6.59
N GLU A 122 13.99 -5.96 7.89
CA GLU A 122 14.26 -4.84 8.78
C GLU A 122 15.49 -4.03 8.33
N ARG A 123 16.52 -4.70 7.84
CA ARG A 123 17.71 -4.01 7.34
C ARG A 123 17.47 -3.36 5.99
N THR A 124 16.53 -3.87 5.20
CA THR A 124 16.22 -3.36 3.86
C THR A 124 15.30 -2.15 3.93
N PHE A 125 14.32 -2.19 4.84
CA PHE A 125 13.35 -1.11 5.02
C PHE A 125 13.45 -0.55 6.43
N ALA A 126 13.95 0.68 6.57
CA ALA A 126 13.72 1.43 7.81
C ALA A 126 12.23 1.86 7.80
N PRO A 127 11.52 1.76 8.95
CA PRO A 127 10.12 2.18 8.99
C PRO A 127 9.89 3.60 8.47
N LYS A 128 10.78 4.53 8.78
CA LYS A 128 10.65 5.90 8.30
C LYS A 128 10.79 6.01 6.78
N GLY A 129 11.66 5.19 6.19
CA GLY A 129 11.83 5.18 4.73
C GLY A 129 10.58 4.69 4.04
N LEU A 130 9.99 3.61 4.53
CA LEU A 130 8.76 3.08 3.94
C LEU A 130 7.59 4.03 4.17
N ALA A 131 7.50 4.66 5.34
CA ALA A 131 6.45 5.66 5.60
C ALA A 131 6.56 6.82 4.62
N ARG A 132 7.78 7.23 4.27
CA ARG A 132 8.00 8.28 3.28
C ARG A 132 7.53 7.85 1.88
N ILE A 133 7.78 6.60 1.50
CA ILE A 133 7.29 6.05 0.24
C ILE A 133 5.76 6.06 0.25
N HIS A 134 5.13 5.61 1.32
CA HIS A 134 3.67 5.63 1.46
C HIS A 134 3.11 7.05 1.36
N SER A 135 3.78 8.02 1.95
CA SER A 135 3.36 9.42 1.86
C SER A 135 3.40 9.91 0.41
N GLY A 136 4.40 9.51 -0.35
CA GLY A 136 4.49 9.83 -1.79
C GLY A 136 3.35 9.20 -2.59
N VAL A 137 2.97 7.97 -2.26
CA VAL A 137 1.82 7.30 -2.88
C VAL A 137 0.53 8.06 -2.56
N LEU A 138 0.37 8.52 -1.32
CA LEU A 138 -0.81 9.31 -0.93
C LEU A 138 -0.88 10.65 -1.66
N ASP A 139 0.26 11.29 -1.93
CA ASP A 139 0.30 12.51 -2.75
C ASP A 139 -0.28 12.25 -4.13
N LYS A 140 0.12 11.15 -4.75
CA LYS A 140 -0.39 10.79 -6.08
C LYS A 140 -1.85 10.40 -6.05
N LEU A 141 -2.27 9.68 -5.01
CA LEU A 141 -3.68 9.33 -4.83
C LEU A 141 -4.54 10.57 -4.74
N GLU A 142 -4.10 11.54 -3.95
CA GLU A 142 -4.83 12.81 -3.81
C GLU A 142 -5.00 13.48 -5.17
N SER A 143 -3.95 13.54 -5.98
CA SER A 143 -4.01 14.14 -7.31
C SER A 143 -5.02 13.43 -8.21
N VAL A 144 -5.07 12.11 -8.15
CA VAL A 144 -5.99 11.31 -8.98
C VAL A 144 -7.45 11.52 -8.56
N VAL A 145 -7.74 11.53 -7.26
CA VAL A 145 -9.13 11.62 -6.79
C VAL A 145 -9.69 13.05 -6.81
N ARG A 146 -8.82 14.06 -6.84
CA ARG A 146 -9.23 15.46 -6.99
C ARG A 146 -9.63 15.80 -8.42
N GLY A 147 -8.96 15.16 -9.36
CA GLY A 147 -9.15 15.38 -10.80
C GLY A 147 -10.44 14.78 -11.37
#